data_a63d2fbbfd6414be996b766b80c447f2
#
_entry.id   a63d2fbbfd6414be996b766b80c447f2
#
_cell.length_a   1.000
_cell.length_b   1.000
_cell.length_c   1.000
_cell.angle_alpha   90.00
_cell.angle_beta   90.00
_cell.angle_gamma   90.00
#
_symmetry.space_group_name_H-M   'P 1'
#
loop_
_entity.id
_entity.type
_entity.pdbx_description
1 polymer ?
#
loop_
_entity_poly.entity_id
_entity_poly.type
_entity_poly.pdbx_seq_one_letter_code
_entity_poly.pdbx_strand_id
1 'polypeptide(L)'
;AFYGVIIPFVYIYIFLVTLRIFTMFPQKKYYALRGKLEMIFGMVVFPVIAGILQMFFTEISIICFGLTLGIIQVFTAFLTNRITMDELTQINNRTKLMQYLEGYMERHTEGEETDLHFLMIDLDDFKRINDTYGHVEGDRALIRIAGVLKKTLAGQAGILARYGGDEFCIAGEMLREEAEHLIKNLYENLEKANNCL
;
A
#
# COMPACT_ATOMS: atom_id res chain seq x y z
N ALA A 1 -32.21 28.67 -16.62
CA ALA A 1 -31.86 29.39 -15.38
C ALA A 1 -31.40 28.45 -14.24
N PHE A 2 -31.99 27.25 -14.05
CA PHE A 2 -31.69 26.34 -12.94
C PHE A 2 -30.28 25.73 -13.01
N TYR A 3 -29.81 25.36 -14.20
CA TYR A 3 -28.47 24.80 -14.39
C TYR A 3 -27.33 25.79 -14.15
N GLY A 4 -27.54 27.08 -14.40
CA GLY A 4 -26.53 28.13 -14.20
C GLY A 4 -26.18 28.38 -12.73
N VAL A 5 -27.05 27.99 -11.78
CA VAL A 5 -26.82 28.13 -10.34
C VAL A 5 -26.18 26.86 -9.74
N ILE A 6 -26.61 25.68 -10.16
CA ILE A 6 -26.14 24.40 -9.59
C ILE A 6 -24.70 24.09 -10.01
N ILE A 7 -24.33 24.36 -11.26
CA ILE A 7 -23.00 24.05 -11.81
C ILE A 7 -21.88 24.68 -11.00
N PRO A 8 -21.89 25.99 -10.63
CA PRO A 8 -20.86 26.59 -9.78
C PRO A 8 -20.72 25.92 -8.41
N PHE A 9 -21.83 25.56 -7.77
CA PHE A 9 -21.78 24.89 -6.44
C PHE A 9 -21.13 23.51 -6.51
N VAL A 10 -21.40 22.74 -7.58
CA VAL A 10 -20.76 21.44 -7.80
C VAL A 10 -19.25 21.62 -7.98
N TYR A 11 -18.81 22.60 -8.78
CA TYR A 11 -17.38 22.87 -8.97
C TYR A 11 -16.68 23.35 -7.69
N ILE A 12 -17.34 24.21 -6.91
CA ILE A 12 -16.82 24.66 -5.60
C ILE A 12 -16.69 23.47 -4.64
N TYR A 13 -17.69 22.58 -4.58
CA TYR A 13 -17.63 21.39 -3.74
C TYR A 13 -16.47 20.47 -4.15
N ILE A 14 -16.33 20.20 -5.46
CA ILE A 14 -15.24 19.36 -5.99
C ILE A 14 -13.88 20.00 -5.71
N PHE A 15 -13.76 21.33 -5.86
CA PHE A 15 -12.53 22.06 -5.53
C PHE A 15 -12.17 21.93 -4.04
N LEU A 16 -13.14 22.08 -3.14
CA LEU A 16 -12.91 21.93 -1.70
C LEU A 16 -12.50 20.51 -1.32
N VAL A 17 -13.12 19.48 -1.94
CA VAL A 17 -12.72 18.08 -1.74
C VAL A 17 -11.31 17.82 -2.24
N THR A 18 -10.96 18.35 -3.41
CA THR A 18 -9.63 18.22 -4.00
C THR A 18 -8.57 18.90 -3.15
N LEU A 19 -8.85 20.12 -2.65
CA LEU A 19 -7.97 20.84 -1.73
C LEU A 19 -7.76 20.07 -0.43
N ARG A 20 -8.80 19.46 0.12
CA ARG A 20 -8.72 18.64 1.32
C ARG A 20 -7.88 17.39 1.11
N ILE A 21 -8.03 16.71 -0.03
CA ILE A 21 -7.20 15.56 -0.40
C ILE A 21 -5.73 16.00 -0.49
N PHE A 22 -5.45 17.14 -1.15
CA PHE A 22 -4.10 17.69 -1.28
C PHE A 22 -3.45 17.99 0.09
N THR A 23 -4.21 18.51 1.06
CA THR A 23 -3.71 18.75 2.42
C THR A 23 -3.46 17.46 3.23
N MET A 24 -4.06 16.34 2.84
CA MET A 24 -3.83 15.04 3.47
C MET A 24 -2.57 14.33 2.96
N PHE A 25 -2.12 14.66 1.75
CA PHE A 25 -0.95 14.05 1.11
C PHE A 25 0.34 14.10 1.93
N PRO A 26 0.74 15.23 2.55
CA PRO A 26 1.98 15.33 3.32
C PRO A 26 1.89 14.75 4.73
N GLN A 27 0.70 14.35 5.22
CA GLN A 27 0.54 13.91 6.60
C GLN A 27 0.91 12.42 6.75
N LYS A 28 1.84 12.12 7.65
CA LYS A 28 2.29 10.74 8.00
C LYS A 28 1.11 9.79 8.29
N LYS A 29 0.03 10.30 8.90
CA LYS A 29 -1.19 9.55 9.25
C LYS A 29 -1.89 8.88 8.06
N TYR A 30 -1.78 9.45 6.85
CA TYR A 30 -2.49 8.97 5.65
C TYR A 30 -1.61 8.23 4.66
N TYR A 31 -0.38 7.89 5.06
CA TYR A 31 0.59 7.24 4.19
C TYR A 31 0.06 5.91 3.60
N ALA A 32 -0.56 5.08 4.43
CA ALA A 32 -1.18 3.83 3.98
C ALA A 32 -2.36 4.01 2.98
N LEU A 33 -2.94 5.21 2.94
CA LEU A 33 -4.05 5.57 2.05
C LEU A 33 -3.59 6.32 0.80
N ARG A 34 -2.29 6.62 0.69
CA ARG A 34 -1.73 7.50 -0.35
C ARG A 34 -2.08 7.03 -1.76
N GLY A 35 -1.90 5.73 -2.06
CA GLY A 35 -2.26 5.18 -3.37
C GLY A 35 -3.76 5.31 -3.71
N LYS A 36 -4.64 5.13 -2.69
CA LYS A 36 -6.09 5.35 -2.87
C LYS A 36 -6.42 6.83 -3.08
N LEU A 37 -5.74 7.73 -2.37
CA LEU A 37 -5.90 9.16 -2.52
C LEU A 37 -5.44 9.64 -3.90
N GLU A 38 -4.35 9.10 -4.42
CA GLU A 38 -3.85 9.39 -5.78
C GLU A 38 -4.86 8.96 -6.86
N MET A 39 -5.49 7.80 -6.71
CA MET A 39 -6.55 7.35 -7.62
C MET A 39 -7.74 8.32 -7.63
N ILE A 40 -8.25 8.69 -6.44
CA ILE A 40 -9.38 9.60 -6.30
C ILE A 40 -9.02 10.99 -6.82
N PHE A 41 -7.81 11.47 -6.53
CA PHE A 41 -7.32 12.77 -7.00
C PHE A 41 -7.32 12.85 -8.52
N GLY A 42 -6.73 11.86 -9.21
CA GLY A 42 -6.68 11.85 -10.67
C GLY A 42 -8.07 11.73 -11.31
N MET A 43 -8.94 10.91 -10.76
CA MET A 43 -10.31 10.74 -11.25
C MET A 43 -11.14 12.04 -11.19
N VAL A 44 -10.83 12.93 -10.24
CA VAL A 44 -11.57 14.17 -10.05
C VAL A 44 -10.89 15.35 -10.74
N VAL A 45 -9.58 15.48 -10.65
CA VAL A 45 -8.84 16.68 -11.09
C VAL A 45 -8.85 16.83 -12.61
N PHE A 46 -8.58 15.74 -13.35
CA PHE A 46 -8.51 15.84 -14.81
C PHE A 46 -9.85 16.25 -15.47
N PRO A 47 -11.00 15.63 -15.11
CA PRO A 47 -12.28 16.08 -15.65
C PRO A 47 -12.66 17.51 -15.24
N VAL A 48 -12.28 17.95 -14.03
CA VAL A 48 -12.56 19.31 -13.56
C VAL A 48 -11.77 20.34 -14.35
N ILE A 49 -10.47 20.13 -14.53
CA ILE A 49 -9.62 21.01 -15.35
C ILE A 49 -10.14 21.04 -16.80
N ALA A 50 -10.44 19.87 -17.35
CA ALA A 50 -10.98 19.77 -18.70
C ALA A 50 -12.33 20.50 -18.86
N GLY A 51 -13.21 20.42 -17.85
CA GLY A 51 -14.49 21.13 -17.83
C GLY A 51 -14.33 22.65 -17.77
N ILE A 52 -13.35 23.15 -17.01
CA ILE A 52 -13.04 24.58 -16.95
C ILE A 52 -12.49 25.05 -18.32
N LEU A 53 -11.57 24.31 -18.92
CA LEU A 53 -11.01 24.63 -20.24
C LEU A 53 -12.09 24.57 -21.35
N GLN A 54 -13.05 23.66 -21.26
CA GLN A 54 -14.18 23.55 -22.17
C GLN A 54 -15.04 24.82 -22.23
N MET A 55 -15.07 25.61 -21.15
CA MET A 55 -15.81 26.90 -21.15
C MET A 55 -15.17 27.95 -22.07
N PHE A 56 -13.85 27.84 -22.31
CA PHE A 56 -13.10 28.75 -23.17
C PHE A 56 -12.98 28.23 -24.63
N PHE A 57 -12.98 26.91 -24.79
CA PHE A 57 -12.76 26.23 -26.08
C PHE A 57 -13.96 25.33 -26.40
N THR A 58 -15.01 25.93 -26.92
CA THR A 58 -16.30 25.23 -27.17
C THR A 58 -16.28 24.32 -28.42
N GLU A 59 -15.35 24.55 -29.34
CA GLU A 59 -15.28 23.81 -30.62
C GLU A 59 -14.62 22.43 -30.47
N ILE A 60 -13.84 22.20 -29.41
CA ILE A 60 -13.11 20.95 -29.18
C ILE A 60 -13.66 20.30 -27.92
N SER A 61 -13.95 19.01 -27.99
CA SER A 61 -14.47 18.26 -26.83
C SER A 61 -13.34 17.93 -25.83
N ILE A 62 -12.84 18.93 -25.08
CA ILE A 62 -11.72 18.81 -24.13
C ILE A 62 -12.13 17.92 -22.93
N ILE A 63 -13.40 17.91 -22.55
CA ILE A 63 -13.91 17.10 -21.44
C ILE A 63 -13.67 15.59 -21.66
N CYS A 64 -13.75 15.13 -22.91
CA CYS A 64 -13.48 13.73 -23.25
C CYS A 64 -12.02 13.36 -22.98
N PHE A 65 -11.07 14.26 -23.26
CA PHE A 65 -9.65 14.04 -22.94
C PHE A 65 -9.43 13.98 -21.44
N GLY A 66 -10.06 14.87 -20.66
CA GLY A 66 -9.97 14.86 -19.20
C GLY A 66 -10.51 13.57 -18.57
N LEU A 67 -11.65 13.09 -19.05
CA LEU A 67 -12.22 11.81 -18.63
C LEU A 67 -11.30 10.63 -19.00
N THR A 68 -10.75 10.61 -20.20
CA THR A 68 -9.83 9.57 -20.65
C THR A 68 -8.56 9.52 -19.76
N LEU A 69 -7.96 10.68 -19.48
CA LEU A 69 -6.80 10.76 -18.58
C LEU A 69 -7.13 10.28 -17.18
N GLY A 70 -8.29 10.63 -16.63
CA GLY A 70 -8.76 10.14 -15.34
C GLY A 70 -8.90 8.61 -15.30
N ILE A 71 -9.47 8.02 -16.35
CA ILE A 71 -9.61 6.56 -16.48
C ILE A 71 -8.24 5.88 -16.59
N ILE A 72 -7.32 6.41 -17.41
CA ILE A 72 -5.96 5.88 -17.54
C ILE A 72 -5.24 5.89 -16.18
N GLN A 73 -5.36 6.97 -15.42
CA GLN A 73 -4.73 7.06 -14.12
C GLN A 73 -5.31 6.06 -13.10
N VAL A 74 -6.63 5.89 -13.05
CA VAL A 74 -7.25 4.86 -12.21
C VAL A 74 -6.78 3.47 -12.61
N PHE A 75 -6.72 3.19 -13.90
CA PHE A 75 -6.26 1.91 -14.44
C PHE A 75 -4.78 1.64 -14.11
N THR A 76 -3.89 2.62 -14.30
CA THR A 76 -2.47 2.47 -13.96
C THR A 76 -2.25 2.28 -12.45
N ALA A 77 -2.97 3.02 -11.60
CA ALA A 77 -2.91 2.85 -10.16
C ALA A 77 -3.44 1.47 -9.72
N PHE A 78 -4.49 0.96 -10.37
CA PHE A 78 -5.00 -0.38 -10.12
C PHE A 78 -3.99 -1.47 -10.51
N LEU A 79 -3.32 -1.35 -11.66
CA LEU A 79 -2.26 -2.28 -12.07
C LEU A 79 -1.08 -2.24 -11.10
N THR A 80 -0.63 -1.05 -10.71
CA THR A 80 0.48 -0.89 -9.76
C THR A 80 0.19 -1.54 -8.41
N ASN A 81 -1.04 -1.39 -7.90
CA ASN A 81 -1.44 -2.06 -6.66
C ASN A 81 -1.43 -3.60 -6.79
N ARG A 82 -1.78 -4.15 -7.95
CA ARG A 82 -1.70 -5.61 -8.18
C ARG A 82 -0.26 -6.11 -8.23
N ILE A 83 0.66 -5.32 -8.81
CA ILE A 83 2.08 -5.65 -8.93
C ILE A 83 2.81 -5.64 -7.57
N THR A 84 2.23 -5.04 -6.53
CA THR A 84 2.85 -4.88 -5.20
C THR A 84 2.44 -5.92 -4.16
N MET A 85 1.54 -6.83 -4.51
CA MET A 85 1.10 -7.94 -3.64
C MET A 85 1.68 -9.27 -4.15
N ASP A 86 1.95 -10.17 -3.23
CA ASP A 86 2.26 -11.58 -3.54
C ASP A 86 0.95 -12.33 -3.77
N GLU A 87 0.83 -13.01 -4.92
CA GLU A 87 -0.41 -13.65 -5.36
C GLU A 87 -0.83 -14.81 -4.44
N LEU A 88 0.14 -15.55 -3.89
CA LEU A 88 -0.12 -16.69 -3.04
C LEU A 88 -0.53 -16.28 -1.62
N THR A 89 0.28 -15.44 -0.99
CA THR A 89 0.14 -15.13 0.45
C THR A 89 -0.70 -13.90 0.74
N GLN A 90 -1.01 -13.09 -0.28
CA GLN A 90 -1.80 -11.86 -0.17
C GLN A 90 -1.24 -10.84 0.85
N ILE A 91 0.09 -10.86 1.03
CA ILE A 91 0.88 -9.82 1.68
C ILE A 91 1.67 -9.04 0.64
N ASN A 92 2.40 -8.00 1.05
CA ASN A 92 3.20 -7.27 0.08
C ASN A 92 4.32 -8.17 -0.49
N ASN A 93 4.72 -7.88 -1.72
CA ASN A 93 5.85 -8.53 -2.36
C ASN A 93 7.16 -7.72 -2.18
N ARG A 94 8.26 -8.26 -2.69
CA ARG A 94 9.59 -7.62 -2.68
C ARG A 94 9.56 -6.21 -3.27
N THR A 95 8.81 -5.97 -4.35
CA THR A 95 8.74 -4.65 -4.99
C THR A 95 8.18 -3.61 -4.03
N LYS A 96 7.11 -3.94 -3.31
CA LYS A 96 6.51 -3.03 -2.32
C LYS A 96 7.42 -2.77 -1.12
N LEU A 97 8.15 -3.79 -0.67
CA LEU A 97 9.16 -3.65 0.38
C LEU A 97 10.25 -2.64 -0.05
N MET A 98 10.80 -2.79 -1.27
CA MET A 98 11.82 -1.89 -1.77
C MET A 98 11.32 -0.44 -1.87
N GLN A 99 10.10 -0.22 -2.37
CA GLN A 99 9.48 1.11 -2.38
C GLN A 99 9.32 1.71 -0.96
N TYR A 100 9.02 0.88 0.03
CA TYR A 100 8.93 1.33 1.43
C TYR A 100 10.29 1.77 1.96
N LEU A 101 11.34 0.97 1.72
CA LEU A 101 12.71 1.25 2.16
C LEU A 101 13.29 2.49 1.47
N GLU A 102 13.09 2.64 0.16
CA GLU A 102 13.48 3.83 -0.60
C GLU A 102 12.80 5.09 -0.04
N GLY A 103 11.48 5.03 0.17
CA GLY A 103 10.73 6.14 0.75
C GLY A 103 11.14 6.44 2.21
N TYR A 104 11.65 5.46 2.97
CA TYR A 104 12.24 5.72 4.28
C TYR A 104 13.54 6.51 4.14
N MET A 105 14.47 6.04 3.30
CA MET A 105 15.77 6.69 3.10
C MET A 105 15.67 8.13 2.57
N GLU A 106 14.64 8.43 1.77
CA GLU A 106 14.38 9.79 1.28
C GLU A 106 13.86 10.75 2.36
N ARG A 107 13.21 10.23 3.41
CA ARG A 107 12.56 11.05 4.45
C ARG A 107 13.41 11.26 5.70
N HIS A 108 14.34 10.37 5.95
CA HIS A 108 15.11 10.37 7.20
C HIS A 108 16.45 11.08 7.00
N THR A 109 16.66 12.10 7.83
CA THR A 109 17.95 12.76 8.08
C THR A 109 18.50 12.22 9.40
N GLU A 110 19.83 12.12 9.52
CA GLU A 110 20.51 11.69 10.77
C GLU A 110 20.00 12.47 11.99
N GLY A 111 19.59 11.73 13.04
CA GLY A 111 19.24 12.30 14.36
C GLY A 111 17.78 12.16 14.80
N GLU A 112 16.96 11.36 14.15
CA GLU A 112 15.61 11.01 14.64
C GLU A 112 15.66 9.93 15.74
N GLU A 113 14.67 9.96 16.68
CA GLU A 113 14.59 9.01 17.81
C GLU A 113 14.23 7.57 17.39
N THR A 114 13.68 7.39 16.18
CA THR A 114 13.26 6.07 15.68
C THR A 114 14.21 5.57 14.61
N ASP A 115 14.61 4.31 14.73
CA ASP A 115 15.42 3.61 13.74
C ASP A 115 14.56 2.71 12.85
N LEU A 116 15.04 2.47 11.63
CA LEU A 116 14.48 1.44 10.78
C LEU A 116 14.95 0.06 11.24
N HIS A 117 14.01 -0.73 11.73
CA HIS A 117 14.27 -2.13 12.04
C HIS A 117 13.87 -3.02 10.86
N PHE A 118 14.72 -3.97 10.53
CA PHE A 118 14.55 -4.91 9.43
C PHE A 118 14.74 -6.34 9.93
N LEU A 119 13.68 -7.15 9.81
CA LEU A 119 13.71 -8.57 10.16
C LEU A 119 13.57 -9.40 8.89
N MET A 120 14.54 -10.29 8.66
CA MET A 120 14.44 -11.36 7.67
C MET A 120 14.02 -12.65 8.38
N ILE A 121 13.06 -13.35 7.83
CA ILE A 121 12.46 -14.57 8.35
C ILE A 121 12.50 -15.60 7.23
N ASP A 122 13.11 -16.74 7.49
CA ASP A 122 13.23 -17.85 6.56
C ASP A 122 12.55 -19.10 7.16
N LEU A 123 11.95 -19.94 6.33
CA LEU A 123 11.32 -21.18 6.76
C LEU A 123 12.31 -22.34 6.69
N ASP A 124 12.74 -22.79 7.86
CA ASP A 124 13.61 -23.97 7.96
C ASP A 124 13.00 -25.19 7.26
N ASP A 125 13.82 -25.88 6.48
CA ASP A 125 13.45 -27.13 5.80
C ASP A 125 12.24 -27.04 4.85
N PHE A 126 11.88 -25.84 4.35
CA PHE A 126 10.73 -25.67 3.46
C PHE A 126 10.79 -26.60 2.22
N LYS A 127 11.98 -26.80 1.66
CA LYS A 127 12.17 -27.76 0.57
C LYS A 127 11.74 -29.17 0.96
N ARG A 128 12.03 -29.61 2.20
CA ARG A 128 11.62 -30.93 2.71
C ARG A 128 10.10 -31.07 2.80
N ILE A 129 9.41 -29.99 3.15
CA ILE A 129 7.93 -29.96 3.13
C ILE A 129 7.43 -30.20 1.72
N ASN A 130 7.95 -29.48 0.72
CA ASN A 130 7.59 -29.67 -0.69
C ASN A 130 7.90 -31.10 -1.19
N ASP A 131 9.09 -31.61 -0.88
CA ASP A 131 9.54 -32.93 -1.35
C ASP A 131 8.73 -34.08 -0.69
N THR A 132 8.25 -33.89 0.55
CA THR A 132 7.54 -34.93 1.31
C THR A 132 6.03 -34.89 1.08
N TYR A 133 5.44 -33.69 1.04
CA TYR A 133 3.99 -33.49 1.05
C TYR A 133 3.46 -32.85 -0.25
N GLY A 134 4.36 -32.46 -1.15
CA GLY A 134 4.02 -31.79 -2.40
C GLY A 134 3.86 -30.28 -2.29
N HIS A 135 3.94 -29.61 -3.44
CA HIS A 135 3.92 -28.14 -3.53
C HIS A 135 2.64 -27.51 -2.98
N VAL A 136 1.49 -28.20 -3.06
CA VAL A 136 0.22 -27.70 -2.53
C VAL A 136 0.26 -27.53 -1.01
N GLU A 137 0.89 -28.46 -0.30
CA GLU A 137 1.07 -28.33 1.15
C GLU A 137 2.13 -27.29 1.50
N GLY A 138 3.18 -27.15 0.70
CA GLY A 138 4.12 -26.03 0.81
C GLY A 138 3.45 -24.66 0.66
N ASP A 139 2.58 -24.51 -0.33
CA ASP A 139 1.81 -23.29 -0.54
C ASP A 139 0.90 -22.97 0.66
N ARG A 140 0.24 -23.99 1.23
CA ARG A 140 -0.58 -23.85 2.46
C ARG A 140 0.26 -23.42 3.65
N ALA A 141 1.47 -23.96 3.79
CA ALA A 141 2.41 -23.57 4.85
C ALA A 141 2.78 -22.08 4.71
N LEU A 142 3.11 -21.62 3.51
CA LEU A 142 3.42 -20.21 3.23
C LEU A 142 2.24 -19.28 3.56
N ILE A 143 1.03 -19.63 3.15
CA ILE A 143 -0.20 -18.86 3.47
C ILE A 143 -0.42 -18.79 4.98
N ARG A 144 -0.20 -19.89 5.68
CA ARG A 144 -0.38 -19.97 7.15
C ARG A 144 0.62 -19.07 7.87
N ILE A 145 1.90 -19.15 7.51
CA ILE A 145 2.96 -18.30 8.08
C ILE A 145 2.66 -16.83 7.80
N ALA A 146 2.34 -16.46 6.56
CA ALA A 146 1.95 -15.09 6.22
C ALA A 146 0.79 -14.59 7.09
N GLY A 147 -0.18 -15.45 7.39
CA GLY A 147 -1.30 -15.15 8.30
C GLY A 147 -0.86 -14.88 9.73
N VAL A 148 0.09 -15.63 10.25
CA VAL A 148 0.67 -15.44 11.60
C VAL A 148 1.44 -14.12 11.66
N LEU A 149 2.34 -13.89 10.69
CA LEU A 149 3.13 -12.67 10.59
C LEU A 149 2.24 -11.43 10.50
N LYS A 150 1.20 -11.49 9.66
CA LYS A 150 0.23 -10.40 9.51
C LYS A 150 -0.53 -10.08 10.80
N LYS A 151 -0.92 -11.09 11.56
CA LYS A 151 -1.56 -10.90 12.87
C LYS A 151 -0.61 -10.30 13.90
N THR A 152 0.65 -10.72 13.89
CA THR A 152 1.67 -10.23 14.82
C THR A 152 1.99 -8.75 14.54
N LEU A 153 2.04 -8.34 13.28
CA LEU A 153 2.28 -6.95 12.90
C LEU A 153 1.04 -6.04 13.01
N ALA A 154 -0.14 -6.63 13.27
CA ALA A 154 -1.38 -5.85 13.29
C ALA A 154 -1.36 -4.76 14.37
N GLY A 155 -1.59 -3.52 13.97
CA GLY A 155 -1.58 -2.35 14.86
C GLY A 155 -0.20 -1.72 15.08
N GLN A 156 0.86 -2.28 14.51
CA GLN A 156 2.22 -1.72 14.56
C GLN A 156 2.56 -0.99 13.26
N ALA A 157 3.48 -0.02 13.35
CA ALA A 157 4.01 0.66 12.17
C ALA A 157 5.01 -0.26 11.46
N GLY A 158 4.80 -0.48 10.15
CA GLY A 158 5.72 -1.28 9.37
C GLY A 158 5.07 -1.97 8.18
N ILE A 159 5.90 -2.67 7.43
CA ILE A 159 5.51 -3.44 6.26
C ILE A 159 5.91 -4.90 6.44
N LEU A 160 4.99 -5.80 6.09
CA LEU A 160 5.24 -7.22 5.93
C LEU A 160 5.25 -7.55 4.44
N ALA A 161 6.29 -8.25 3.99
CA ALA A 161 6.43 -8.66 2.60
C ALA A 161 6.98 -10.09 2.49
N ARG A 162 6.61 -10.78 1.42
CA ARG A 162 7.30 -11.99 0.96
C ARG A 162 8.43 -11.56 0.04
N TYR A 163 9.67 -11.85 0.44
CA TYR A 163 10.86 -11.42 -0.27
C TYR A 163 11.25 -12.37 -1.39
N GLY A 164 11.10 -13.66 -1.15
CA GLY A 164 11.41 -14.75 -2.07
C GLY A 164 10.55 -15.98 -1.80
N GLY A 165 10.97 -17.15 -2.25
CA GLY A 165 10.22 -18.41 -2.13
C GLY A 165 9.63 -18.67 -0.73
N ASP A 166 10.49 -18.87 0.26
CA ASP A 166 10.20 -19.13 1.67
C ASP A 166 10.66 -18.01 2.62
N GLU A 167 11.15 -16.92 2.05
CA GLU A 167 11.68 -15.77 2.76
C GLU A 167 10.60 -14.68 2.97
N PHE A 168 10.44 -14.24 4.20
CA PHE A 168 9.56 -13.14 4.58
C PHE A 168 10.38 -12.01 5.21
N CYS A 169 9.86 -10.80 5.12
CA CYS A 169 10.51 -9.64 5.69
C CYS A 169 9.49 -8.75 6.41
N ILE A 170 9.88 -8.25 7.57
CA ILE A 170 9.19 -7.16 8.28
C ILE A 170 10.17 -6.00 8.36
N ALA A 171 9.71 -4.80 7.97
CA ALA A 171 10.47 -3.58 8.12
C ALA A 171 9.57 -2.48 8.73
N GLY A 172 10.08 -1.69 9.66
CA GLY A 172 9.30 -0.64 10.30
C GLY A 172 10.15 0.36 11.07
N GLU A 173 9.64 1.58 11.11
CA GLU A 173 10.18 2.66 11.94
C GLU A 173 9.63 2.49 13.36
N MET A 174 10.47 2.11 14.30
CA MET A 174 10.05 1.86 15.68
C MET A 174 11.20 2.05 16.66
N LEU A 175 10.89 2.17 17.93
CA LEU A 175 11.89 2.15 18.99
C LEU A 175 12.48 0.74 19.13
N ARG A 176 13.72 0.65 19.62
CA ARG A 176 14.39 -0.64 19.84
C ARG A 176 13.58 -1.58 20.74
N GLU A 177 12.97 -1.04 21.79
CA GLU A 177 12.13 -1.81 22.71
C GLU A 177 10.87 -2.38 22.02
N GLU A 178 10.28 -1.62 21.10
CA GLU A 178 9.13 -2.07 20.29
C GLU A 178 9.55 -3.19 19.34
N ALA A 179 10.73 -3.10 18.74
CA ALA A 179 11.27 -4.13 17.85
C ALA A 179 11.56 -5.43 18.63
N GLU A 180 12.15 -5.34 19.82
CA GLU A 180 12.39 -6.50 20.69
C GLU A 180 11.08 -7.16 21.13
N HIS A 181 10.05 -6.37 21.46
CA HIS A 181 8.72 -6.87 21.80
C HIS A 181 8.03 -7.53 20.59
N LEU A 182 8.17 -6.95 19.39
CA LEU A 182 7.67 -7.54 18.15
C LEU A 182 8.28 -8.92 17.91
N ILE A 183 9.60 -9.05 18.04
CA ILE A 183 10.31 -10.32 17.87
C ILE A 183 9.80 -11.35 18.87
N LYS A 184 9.66 -10.99 20.14
CA LYS A 184 9.13 -11.90 21.18
C LYS A 184 7.71 -12.38 20.82
N ASN A 185 6.83 -11.47 20.48
CA ASN A 185 5.46 -11.81 20.08
C ASN A 185 5.42 -12.70 18.83
N LEU A 186 6.36 -12.49 17.91
CA LEU A 186 6.51 -13.30 16.72
C LEU A 186 6.81 -14.76 17.08
N TYR A 187 7.82 -14.99 17.92
CA TYR A 187 8.18 -16.33 18.39
C TYR A 187 7.01 -17.02 19.10
N GLU A 188 6.32 -16.33 20.02
CA GLU A 188 5.18 -16.88 20.74
C GLU A 188 4.02 -17.27 19.80
N ASN A 189 3.73 -16.44 18.78
CA ASN A 189 2.67 -16.70 17.82
C ASN A 189 3.02 -17.83 16.85
N LEU A 190 4.28 -17.93 16.44
CA LEU A 190 4.77 -19.03 15.60
C LEU A 190 4.73 -20.36 16.38
N GLU A 191 5.15 -20.38 17.64
CA GLU A 191 5.10 -21.57 18.49
C GLU A 191 3.65 -22.05 18.70
N LYS A 192 2.74 -21.14 19.00
CA LYS A 192 1.29 -21.44 19.10
C LYS A 192 0.74 -22.01 17.79
N ALA A 193 1.15 -21.46 16.65
CA ALA A 193 0.72 -21.94 15.34
C ALA A 193 1.28 -23.34 15.02
N ASN A 194 2.49 -23.65 15.47
CA ASN A 194 3.12 -24.95 15.29
C ASN A 194 2.49 -26.03 16.17
N ASN A 195 2.07 -25.69 17.39
CA ASN A 195 1.43 -26.62 18.32
C ASN A 195 -0.03 -26.93 17.97
N CYS A 196 -0.61 -26.27 16.98
CA CYS A 196 -1.96 -26.52 16.46
C CYS A 196 -1.97 -27.46 15.21
N LEU A 197 -0.84 -28.11 14.92
CA LEU A 197 -0.68 -29.15 13.91
C LEU A 197 -0.70 -30.53 14.54
#